data_1da415d15b13424e0df81d3591168b49
#
_entry.id   1da415d15b13424e0df81d3591168b49
#
_cell.length_a   1.000
_cell.length_b   1.000
_cell.length_c   1.000
_cell.angle_alpha   90.00
_cell.angle_beta   90.00
_cell.angle_gamma   90.00
#
_symmetry.space_group_name_H-M   'P 1'
#
loop_
_entity.id
_entity.type
_entity.pdbx_description
1 polymer ?
#
loop_
_entity_poly.entity_id
_entity_poly.type
_entity_poly.pdbx_seq_one_letter_code
_entity_poly.pdbx_strand_id
1 'polypeptide(L)'
;MDRSQTKTDGEVRVTVAVPSTEESEQIFGFPLAAKNIQPVWLEVENNSDTGFFLYHIAMDPDTYSSGEVAWKFQSSLYTKDSQKNIYNLFRDNEIDWFFKPGTTTAGFVYTNLKMGTKAVLV
;
A
#
# COMPACT_ATOMS: atom_id res chain seq x y z
N MET A 1 -6.58 -8.12 -9.72
CA MET A 1 -5.50 -8.84 -9.02
C MET A 1 -6.01 -10.21 -8.60
N ASP A 2 -5.48 -11.25 -9.24
CA ASP A 2 -5.99 -12.61 -9.03
C ASP A 2 -5.46 -13.28 -7.76
N ARG A 3 -4.37 -12.75 -7.19
CA ARG A 3 -3.75 -13.32 -6.00
C ARG A 3 -4.15 -12.55 -4.76
N SER A 4 -5.37 -12.77 -4.33
CA SER A 4 -5.88 -12.16 -3.11
C SER A 4 -6.09 -13.21 -2.02
N GLN A 5 -5.86 -12.82 -0.79
CA GLN A 5 -6.11 -13.62 0.39
C GLN A 5 -6.90 -12.81 1.39
N THR A 6 -7.84 -13.47 2.06
CA THR A 6 -8.67 -12.83 3.07
C THR A 6 -8.51 -13.56 4.39
N LYS A 7 -8.30 -12.80 5.46
CA LYS A 7 -8.29 -13.32 6.82
C LYS A 7 -9.28 -12.56 7.66
N THR A 8 -9.94 -13.26 8.57
CA THR A 8 -10.91 -12.67 9.48
C THR A 8 -10.48 -12.96 10.91
N ASP A 9 -10.45 -11.93 11.74
CA ASP A 9 -10.18 -12.04 13.16
C ASP A 9 -11.29 -11.29 13.90
N GLY A 10 -12.23 -12.07 14.46
CA GLY A 10 -13.42 -11.50 15.09
C GLY A 10 -14.25 -10.71 14.08
N GLU A 11 -14.39 -9.42 14.31
CA GLU A 11 -15.19 -8.52 13.49
C GLU A 11 -14.36 -7.73 12.47
N VAL A 12 -13.08 -8.03 12.35
CA VAL A 12 -12.18 -7.37 11.39
C VAL A 12 -11.81 -8.34 10.28
N ARG A 13 -12.05 -7.94 9.04
CA ARG A 13 -11.70 -8.71 7.86
C ARG A 13 -10.63 -7.96 7.07
N VAL A 14 -9.54 -8.63 6.76
CA VAL A 14 -8.45 -8.07 5.98
C VAL A 14 -8.26 -8.86 4.69
N THR A 15 -8.34 -8.18 3.56
CA THR A 15 -8.05 -8.76 2.25
C THR A 15 -6.72 -8.20 1.75
N VAL A 16 -5.84 -9.08 1.32
CA VAL A 16 -4.51 -8.74 0.82
C VAL A 16 -4.39 -9.22 -0.62
N ALA A 17 -3.90 -8.37 -1.49
CA ALA A 17 -3.60 -8.73 -2.87
C ALA A 17 -2.25 -8.14 -3.27
N VAL A 18 -1.42 -8.95 -3.92
CA VAL A 18 -0.11 -8.50 -4.37
C VAL A 18 -0.12 -8.47 -5.90
N PRO A 19 -0.09 -7.28 -6.51
CA PRO A 19 -0.07 -7.18 -7.97
C PRO A 19 1.27 -7.67 -8.51
N SER A 20 1.26 -8.20 -9.73
CA SER A 20 2.48 -8.55 -10.43
C SER A 20 3.25 -7.27 -10.79
N THR A 21 4.50 -7.43 -11.23
CA THR A 21 5.30 -6.30 -11.71
C THR A 21 4.60 -5.54 -12.83
N GLU A 22 3.99 -6.27 -13.76
CA GLU A 22 3.27 -5.65 -14.88
C GLU A 22 2.01 -4.94 -14.43
N GLU A 23 1.24 -5.55 -13.53
CA GLU A 23 0.04 -4.93 -12.97
C GLU A 23 0.38 -3.65 -12.21
N SER A 24 1.47 -3.68 -11.42
CA SER A 24 1.93 -2.50 -10.68
C SER A 24 2.28 -1.35 -11.61
N GLU A 25 2.97 -1.64 -12.71
CA GLU A 25 3.33 -0.61 -13.68
C GLU A 25 2.09 -0.03 -14.36
N GLN A 26 1.08 -0.85 -14.65
CA GLN A 26 -0.18 -0.39 -15.21
C GLN A 26 -0.95 0.51 -14.25
N ILE A 27 -0.94 0.16 -12.96
CA ILE A 27 -1.67 0.92 -11.93
C ILE A 27 -1.02 2.28 -11.70
N PHE A 28 0.30 2.31 -11.54
CA PHE A 28 1.01 3.52 -11.13
C PHE A 28 1.68 4.28 -12.27
N GLY A 29 1.88 3.64 -13.41
CA GLY A 29 2.58 4.25 -14.53
C GLY A 29 4.10 4.35 -14.35
N PHE A 30 4.64 3.70 -13.33
CA PHE A 30 6.08 3.67 -13.01
C PHE A 30 6.52 2.24 -12.74
N PRO A 31 7.78 1.90 -13.08
CA PRO A 31 8.32 0.56 -12.84
C PRO A 31 8.79 0.43 -11.39
N LEU A 32 7.85 0.22 -10.47
CA LEU A 32 8.14 0.16 -9.03
C LEU A 32 9.17 -0.93 -8.68
N ALA A 33 9.09 -2.10 -9.33
CA ALA A 33 10.03 -3.19 -9.06
C ALA A 33 11.48 -2.80 -9.39
N ALA A 34 11.70 -1.92 -10.38
CA ALA A 34 13.03 -1.43 -10.73
C ALA A 34 13.66 -0.62 -9.59
N LYS A 35 12.85 -0.10 -8.68
CA LYS A 35 13.30 0.64 -7.50
C LYS A 35 13.14 -0.18 -6.22
N ASN A 36 12.95 -1.50 -6.35
CA ASN A 36 12.78 -2.43 -5.23
C ASN A 36 11.54 -2.14 -4.39
N ILE A 37 10.48 -1.66 -5.01
CA ILE A 37 9.22 -1.37 -4.34
C ILE A 37 8.19 -2.39 -4.77
N GLN A 38 7.54 -3.02 -3.79
CA GLN A 38 6.42 -3.93 -4.00
C GLN A 38 5.18 -3.31 -3.38
N PRO A 39 4.22 -2.82 -4.18
CA PRO A 39 2.95 -2.36 -3.63
C PRO A 39 2.13 -3.56 -3.20
N VAL A 40 1.45 -3.43 -2.06
CA VAL A 40 0.55 -4.45 -1.52
C VAL A 40 -0.80 -3.80 -1.31
N TRP A 41 -1.82 -4.35 -1.94
CA TRP A 41 -3.19 -3.88 -1.77
C TRP A 41 -3.76 -4.44 -0.48
N LEU A 42 -4.35 -3.56 0.32
CA LEU A 42 -5.07 -3.94 1.54
C LEU A 42 -6.48 -3.40 1.49
N GLU A 43 -7.41 -4.23 1.92
CA GLU A 43 -8.78 -3.80 2.19
C GLU A 43 -9.14 -4.27 3.59
N VAL A 44 -9.47 -3.34 4.46
CA VAL A 44 -9.76 -3.61 5.86
C VAL A 44 -11.22 -3.26 6.14
N GLU A 45 -11.99 -4.28 6.47
CA GLU A 45 -13.38 -4.14 6.86
C GLU A 45 -13.46 -4.25 8.38
N ASN A 46 -13.73 -3.14 9.03
CA ASN A 46 -13.82 -3.08 10.48
C ASN A 46 -15.28 -3.05 10.92
N ASN A 47 -15.82 -4.21 11.25
CA ASN A 47 -17.19 -4.35 11.73
C ASN A 47 -17.31 -4.32 13.25
N SER A 48 -16.21 -3.98 13.93
CA SER A 48 -16.18 -3.85 15.39
C SER A 48 -16.65 -2.46 15.81
N ASP A 49 -16.76 -2.25 17.08
CA ASP A 49 -17.05 -0.95 17.68
C ASP A 49 -15.78 -0.20 18.13
N THR A 50 -14.61 -0.73 17.76
CA THR A 50 -13.31 -0.18 18.13
C THR A 50 -12.53 0.20 16.88
N GLY A 51 -11.88 1.37 16.89
CA GLY A 51 -10.98 1.77 15.80
C GLY A 51 -9.60 1.12 15.94
N PHE A 52 -8.93 0.93 14.80
CA PHE A 52 -7.60 0.33 14.74
C PHE A 52 -6.67 1.19 13.90
N PHE A 53 -5.39 1.22 14.27
CA PHE A 53 -4.33 1.77 13.41
C PHE A 53 -3.69 0.65 12.60
N LEU A 54 -3.07 1.03 11.48
CA LEU A 54 -2.44 0.06 10.60
C LEU A 54 -1.39 -0.80 11.30
N TYR A 55 -0.66 -0.24 12.26
CA TYR A 55 0.37 -0.99 12.97
C TYR A 55 -0.19 -2.13 13.85
N HIS A 56 -1.49 -2.16 14.09
CA HIS A 56 -2.13 -3.28 14.78
C HIS A 56 -2.21 -4.51 13.89
N ILE A 57 -2.04 -4.33 12.58
CA ILE A 57 -1.94 -5.42 11.60
C ILE A 57 -0.45 -5.64 11.39
N ALA A 58 0.06 -6.80 11.86
CA ALA A 58 1.48 -7.09 11.74
C ALA A 58 1.88 -7.18 10.26
N MET A 59 2.82 -6.36 9.84
CA MET A 59 3.27 -6.26 8.48
C MET A 59 4.80 -6.28 8.42
N ASP A 60 5.32 -6.45 7.21
CA ASP A 60 6.73 -6.25 6.93
C ASP A 60 7.16 -4.85 7.44
N PRO A 61 8.18 -4.75 8.31
CA PRO A 61 8.57 -3.45 8.88
C PRO A 61 9.22 -2.52 7.87
N ASP A 62 9.70 -3.04 6.73
CA ASP A 62 10.37 -2.23 5.72
C ASP A 62 9.37 -1.71 4.71
N THR A 63 8.63 -0.70 5.11
CA THR A 63 7.69 -0.01 4.24
C THR A 63 8.21 1.36 3.85
N TYR A 64 7.74 1.85 2.71
CA TYR A 64 8.05 3.19 2.23
C TYR A 64 6.83 4.09 2.39
N SER A 65 7.05 5.34 2.77
CA SER A 65 6.01 6.36 2.69
C SER A 65 5.77 6.77 1.24
N SER A 66 4.62 7.40 0.98
CA SER A 66 4.33 7.95 -0.35
C SER A 66 5.39 8.94 -0.81
N GLY A 67 5.92 9.75 0.11
CA GLY A 67 6.97 10.70 -0.20
C GLY A 67 8.28 10.01 -0.59
N GLU A 68 8.64 8.93 0.09
CA GLU A 68 9.83 8.15 -0.25
C GLU A 68 9.70 7.49 -1.63
N VAL A 69 8.54 6.94 -1.95
CA VAL A 69 8.27 6.34 -3.26
C VAL A 69 8.37 7.40 -4.34
N ALA A 70 7.70 8.53 -4.15
CA ALA A 70 7.72 9.64 -5.10
C ALA A 70 9.15 10.14 -5.35
N TRP A 71 9.93 10.26 -4.28
CA TRP A 71 11.32 10.68 -4.36
C TRP A 71 12.14 9.80 -5.29
N LYS A 72 11.92 8.49 -5.26
CA LYS A 72 12.66 7.54 -6.10
C LYS A 72 12.38 7.71 -7.60
N PHE A 73 11.27 8.33 -7.96
CA PHE A 73 10.88 8.55 -9.35
C PHE A 73 11.00 10.01 -9.78
N GLN A 74 11.45 10.89 -8.90
CA GLN A 74 11.69 12.28 -9.26
C GLN A 74 12.97 12.43 -10.08
N SER A 75 12.97 13.42 -10.97
CA SER A 75 14.11 13.79 -11.77
C SER A 75 14.32 15.29 -11.67
N SER A 76 15.55 15.76 -11.71
CA SER A 76 15.86 17.19 -11.77
C SER A 76 15.30 17.86 -13.01
N LEU A 77 14.91 17.07 -14.02
CA LEU A 77 14.27 17.60 -15.23
C LEU A 77 12.78 17.84 -15.05
N TYR A 78 12.18 17.35 -13.96
CA TYR A 78 10.76 17.55 -13.70
C TYR A 78 10.51 18.91 -13.10
N THR A 79 9.41 19.52 -13.51
CA THR A 79 8.91 20.76 -12.89
C THR A 79 8.41 20.47 -11.46
N LYS A 80 8.21 21.55 -10.68
CA LYS A 80 7.61 21.39 -9.34
C LYS A 80 6.21 20.80 -9.43
N ASP A 81 5.44 21.18 -10.45
CA ASP A 81 4.10 20.66 -10.64
C ASP A 81 4.12 19.16 -10.96
N SER A 82 5.06 18.73 -11.80
CA SER A 82 5.23 17.30 -12.11
C SER A 82 5.64 16.49 -10.89
N GLN A 83 6.54 17.03 -10.07
CA GLN A 83 6.97 16.39 -8.82
C GLN A 83 5.80 16.26 -7.84
N LYS A 84 4.97 17.29 -7.73
CA LYS A 84 3.78 17.26 -6.89
C LYS A 84 2.77 16.22 -7.39
N ASN A 85 2.59 16.11 -8.69
CA ASN A 85 1.67 15.13 -9.29
C ASN A 85 2.14 13.71 -9.02
N ILE A 86 3.44 13.44 -9.08
CA ILE A 86 4.01 12.14 -8.74
C ILE A 86 3.74 11.81 -7.27
N TYR A 87 4.00 12.75 -6.38
CA TYR A 87 3.73 12.56 -4.95
C TYR A 87 2.25 12.28 -4.70
N ASN A 88 1.37 13.07 -5.33
CA ASN A 88 -0.08 12.90 -5.14
C ASN A 88 -0.56 11.55 -5.65
N LEU A 89 0.02 11.04 -6.74
CA LEU A 89 -0.31 9.71 -7.26
C LEU A 89 -0.11 8.63 -6.18
N PHE A 90 1.05 8.63 -5.53
CA PHE A 90 1.35 7.62 -4.52
C PHE A 90 0.58 7.85 -3.23
N ARG A 91 0.39 9.10 -2.84
CA ARG A 91 -0.37 9.44 -1.65
C ARG A 91 -1.85 9.06 -1.79
N ASP A 92 -2.46 9.35 -2.93
CA ASP A 92 -3.88 9.09 -3.15
C ASP A 92 -4.19 7.59 -3.22
N ASN A 93 -3.20 6.78 -3.55
CA ASN A 93 -3.32 5.32 -3.58
C ASN A 93 -2.88 4.63 -2.30
N GLU A 94 -2.28 5.36 -1.35
CA GLU A 94 -1.87 4.81 -0.07
C GLU A 94 -3.08 4.59 0.84
N ILE A 95 -3.07 3.45 1.53
CA ILE A 95 -4.16 3.16 2.48
C ILE A 95 -4.11 4.13 3.67
N ASP A 96 -5.29 4.51 4.18
CA ASP A 96 -5.37 5.27 5.42
C ASP A 96 -4.85 4.44 6.58
N TRP A 97 -4.18 5.09 7.51
CA TRP A 97 -3.54 4.43 8.65
C TRP A 97 -4.48 4.15 9.81
N PHE A 98 -5.70 4.69 9.78
CA PHE A 98 -6.69 4.49 10.83
C PHE A 98 -7.97 3.92 10.24
N PHE A 99 -8.46 2.84 10.85
CA PHE A 99 -9.65 2.12 10.41
C PHE A 99 -10.79 2.38 11.40
N LYS A 100 -11.73 3.23 11.00
CA LYS A 100 -12.86 3.60 11.84
C LYS A 100 -13.83 2.44 12.02
N PRO A 101 -14.50 2.35 13.20
CA PRO A 101 -15.55 1.35 13.41
C PRO A 101 -16.63 1.43 12.33
N GLY A 102 -17.08 0.28 11.85
CA GLY A 102 -18.15 0.20 10.87
C GLY A 102 -17.80 0.66 9.47
N THR A 103 -16.50 0.76 9.14
CA THR A 103 -16.06 1.21 7.82
C THR A 103 -15.20 0.18 7.11
N THR A 104 -15.12 0.33 5.78
CA THR A 104 -14.18 -0.42 4.94
C THR A 104 -13.18 0.58 4.36
N THR A 105 -11.90 0.32 4.55
CA THR A 105 -10.81 1.15 4.06
C THR A 105 -9.93 0.32 3.16
N ALA A 106 -9.54 0.88 2.02
CA ALA A 106 -8.69 0.17 1.06
C ALA A 106 -7.62 1.09 0.49
N GLY A 107 -6.52 0.50 0.09
CA GLY A 107 -5.41 1.22 -0.53
C GLY A 107 -4.16 0.37 -0.57
N PHE A 108 -3.04 1.00 -0.95
CA PHE A 108 -1.76 0.33 -1.08
C PHE A 108 -0.83 0.67 0.08
N VAL A 109 0.02 -0.31 0.40
CA VAL A 109 1.20 -0.12 1.24
C VAL A 109 2.40 -0.44 0.38
N TYR A 110 3.42 0.40 0.43
CA TYR A 110 4.62 0.23 -0.39
C TYR A 110 5.70 -0.48 0.43
N THR A 111 6.06 -1.69 0.03
CA THR A 111 7.02 -2.52 0.76
C THR A 111 8.30 -2.68 -0.02
N ASN A 112 9.36 -3.15 0.67
CA ASN A 112 10.66 -3.40 0.04
C ASN A 112 10.65 -4.77 -0.63
N LEU A 113 10.82 -4.79 -1.95
CA LEU A 113 10.82 -6.03 -2.75
C LEU A 113 11.93 -6.99 -2.35
N LYS A 114 13.07 -6.47 -1.89
CA LYS A 114 14.23 -7.28 -1.51
C LYS A 114 14.06 -8.05 -0.21
N MET A 115 13.07 -7.74 0.57
CA MET A 115 12.88 -8.34 1.90
C MET A 115 12.18 -9.70 1.87
N GLY A 116 12.08 -10.31 0.69
CA GLY A 116 11.51 -11.66 0.57
C GLY A 116 9.99 -11.68 0.62
N THR A 117 9.45 -12.74 1.20
CA THR A 117 8.00 -12.94 1.24
C THR A 117 7.31 -11.88 2.09
N LYS A 118 6.32 -11.22 1.53
CA LYS A 118 5.50 -10.25 2.25
C LYS A 118 4.41 -10.95 3.01
N ALA A 119 4.23 -10.58 4.27
CA ALA A 119 3.20 -11.16 5.13
C ALA A 119 2.44 -10.06 5.85
N VAL A 120 1.12 -10.26 5.97
CA VAL A 120 0.25 -9.42 6.78
C VAL A 120 -0.42 -10.34 7.78
N LEU A 121 -0.27 -10.02 9.08
CA LEU A 121 -0.86 -10.79 10.18
C LEU A 121 -1.93 -9.93 10.86
N VAL A 122 -3.02 -10.58 11.19
CA VAL A 122 -4.13 -9.92 11.88
C VAL A 122 -4.28 -10.50 13.27
#